data_689f3d821b8710c1668012364f091e88
#
_entry.id   689f3d821b8710c1668012364f091e88
#
_cell.length_a   1.000
_cell.length_b   1.000
_cell.length_c   1.000
_cell.angle_alpha   90.00
_cell.angle_beta   90.00
_cell.angle_gamma   90.00
#
_symmetry.space_group_name_H-M   'P 1'
#
loop_
_entity.id
_entity.type
_entity.pdbx_description
1 polymer ?
#
loop_
_entity_poly.entity_id
_entity_poly.type
_entity_poly.pdbx_seq_one_letter_code
_entity_poly.pdbx_strand_id
1 'polypeptide(L)'
;YQFLFDLFLYQFSNLDLVELQRCIGLDDGNLNLLFGCDEMLMAAQSLGIDGAVGSTYNYLSPLYYRMLAAFEKGDLCEAQSLQRQSVDLVGLLNLVSPLSASKSLLKRIGFDFGPVRLPLRSLTPSEQKAFDESIDHLNLFQ
;
A
#
# COMPACT_ATOMS: atom_id res chain seq x y z
N TYR A 1 -18.46 -29.19 -3.09
CA TYR A 1 -18.96 -27.91 -2.58
C TYR A 1 -17.89 -27.10 -1.83
N GLN A 2 -16.76 -27.69 -1.41
CA GLN A 2 -15.67 -27.03 -0.69
C GLN A 2 -14.85 -26.08 -1.60
N PHE A 3 -14.80 -26.32 -2.89
CA PHE A 3 -14.08 -25.52 -3.88
C PHE A 3 -14.65 -24.12 -4.16
N LEU A 4 -15.85 -23.81 -3.70
CA LEU A 4 -16.50 -22.51 -3.94
C LEU A 4 -16.23 -21.50 -2.82
N PHE A 5 -15.84 -21.93 -1.61
CA PHE A 5 -15.52 -21.05 -0.49
C PHE A 5 -14.12 -20.42 -0.62
N ASP A 6 -13.19 -21.09 -1.30
CA ASP A 6 -11.82 -20.58 -1.56
C ASP A 6 -11.76 -19.43 -2.56
N LEU A 7 -12.91 -19.00 -3.14
CA LEU A 7 -12.98 -17.96 -4.17
C LEU A 7 -13.33 -16.56 -3.64
N PHE A 8 -13.75 -16.44 -2.39
CA PHE A 8 -14.11 -15.16 -1.80
C PHE A 8 -12.90 -14.53 -1.12
N LEU A 9 -12.43 -13.41 -1.70
CA LEU A 9 -11.44 -12.53 -1.11
C LEU A 9 -12.17 -11.45 -0.32
N TYR A 10 -11.86 -11.30 0.95
CA TYR A 10 -12.33 -10.22 1.79
C TYR A 10 -11.23 -9.18 1.94
N GLN A 11 -11.59 -7.90 1.84
CA GLN A 11 -10.64 -6.80 2.03
C GLN A 11 -10.97 -6.05 3.32
N PHE A 12 -9.96 -5.86 4.16
CA PHE A 12 -10.02 -5.02 5.34
C PHE A 12 -9.17 -3.77 5.13
N SER A 13 -9.82 -2.61 4.95
CA SER A 13 -9.17 -1.32 4.67
C SER A 13 -9.46 -0.33 5.80
N ASN A 14 -8.99 -0.66 6.99
CA ASN A 14 -9.10 0.17 8.20
C ASN A 14 -7.84 -0.01 9.04
N LEU A 15 -7.51 1.00 9.85
CA LEU A 15 -6.36 0.99 10.77
C LEU A 15 -6.68 0.43 12.15
N ASP A 16 -7.92 0.00 12.40
CA ASP A 16 -8.31 -0.69 13.64
C ASP A 16 -7.78 -2.13 13.63
N LEU A 17 -6.58 -2.30 14.20
CA LEU A 17 -5.92 -3.60 14.27
C LEU A 17 -6.63 -4.59 15.20
N VAL A 18 -7.42 -4.10 16.17
CA VAL A 18 -8.24 -4.96 17.03
C VAL A 18 -9.38 -5.58 16.21
N GLU A 19 -10.04 -4.78 15.38
CA GLU A 19 -11.07 -5.28 14.48
C GLU A 19 -10.48 -6.21 13.41
N LEU A 20 -9.30 -5.87 12.85
CA LEU A 20 -8.58 -6.78 11.95
C LEU A 20 -8.34 -8.15 12.58
N GLN A 21 -7.84 -8.19 13.84
CA GLN A 21 -7.60 -9.45 14.54
C GLN A 21 -8.87 -10.25 14.75
N ARG A 22 -10.02 -9.59 15.00
CA ARG A 22 -11.32 -10.26 15.08
C ARG A 22 -11.74 -10.83 13.74
N CYS A 23 -11.54 -10.07 12.64
CA CYS A 23 -11.86 -10.55 11.29
C CYS A 23 -11.04 -11.77 10.89
N ILE A 24 -9.73 -11.80 11.24
CA ILE A 24 -8.85 -12.97 11.00
C ILE A 24 -9.39 -14.22 11.72
N GLY A 25 -9.98 -14.05 12.92
CA GLY A 25 -10.55 -15.17 13.68
C GLY A 25 -11.95 -15.64 13.25
N LEU A 26 -12.58 -14.97 12.27
CA LEU A 26 -13.89 -15.41 11.78
C LEU A 26 -13.77 -16.73 10.99
N ASP A 27 -14.84 -17.49 10.99
CA ASP A 27 -14.92 -18.79 10.29
C ASP A 27 -13.74 -19.72 10.63
N ASP A 28 -13.40 -19.79 11.93
CA ASP A 28 -12.24 -20.55 12.44
C ASP A 28 -10.91 -20.22 11.73
N GLY A 29 -10.77 -18.98 11.24
CA GLY A 29 -9.58 -18.50 10.52
C GLY A 29 -9.51 -18.92 9.06
N ASN A 30 -10.61 -19.37 8.46
CA ASN A 30 -10.64 -19.82 7.07
C ASN A 30 -10.97 -18.71 6.06
N LEU A 31 -11.18 -17.46 6.52
CA LEU A 31 -11.41 -16.35 5.60
C LEU A 31 -10.12 -15.94 4.91
N ASN A 32 -10.14 -15.87 3.59
CA ASN A 32 -9.04 -15.31 2.80
C ASN A 32 -9.10 -13.78 2.87
N LEU A 33 -8.36 -13.20 3.82
CA LEU A 33 -8.44 -11.79 4.20
C LEU A 33 -7.23 -11.00 3.71
N LEU A 34 -7.48 -10.01 2.85
CA LEU A 34 -6.47 -9.08 2.36
C LEU A 34 -6.52 -7.75 3.13
N PHE A 35 -5.35 -7.29 3.58
CA PHE A 35 -5.21 -6.00 4.23
C PHE A 35 -5.02 -4.87 3.21
N GLY A 36 -5.71 -3.75 3.40
CA GLY A 36 -5.79 -2.68 2.41
C GLY A 36 -5.21 -1.33 2.85
N CYS A 37 -4.34 -1.29 3.87
CA CYS A 37 -3.65 -0.07 4.29
C CYS A 37 -2.14 -0.26 4.19
N ASP A 38 -1.57 0.20 3.06
CA ASP A 38 -0.17 -0.05 2.67
C ASP A 38 0.82 0.45 3.73
N GLU A 39 0.51 1.59 4.36
CA GLU A 39 1.31 2.25 5.40
C GLU A 39 1.35 1.50 6.74
N MET A 40 0.56 0.42 6.89
CA MET A 40 0.55 -0.42 8.10
C MET A 40 0.71 -1.91 7.80
N LEU A 41 1.26 -2.26 6.63
CA LEU A 41 1.39 -3.64 6.17
C LEU A 41 2.15 -4.53 7.16
N MET A 42 3.27 -4.05 7.72
CA MET A 42 4.07 -4.83 8.66
C MET A 42 3.30 -5.18 9.95
N ALA A 43 2.49 -4.25 10.45
CA ALA A 43 1.67 -4.50 11.63
C ALA A 43 0.59 -5.56 11.33
N ALA A 44 -0.08 -5.45 10.19
CA ALA A 44 -1.07 -6.43 9.75
C ALA A 44 -0.42 -7.81 9.48
N GLN A 45 0.77 -7.84 8.90
CA GLN A 45 1.54 -9.09 8.69
C GLN A 45 1.84 -9.79 10.01
N SER A 46 2.14 -9.04 11.08
CA SER A 46 2.38 -9.62 12.40
C SER A 46 1.12 -10.24 13.05
N LEU A 47 -0.07 -9.87 12.57
CA LEU A 47 -1.35 -10.45 12.99
C LEU A 47 -1.75 -11.69 12.19
N GLY A 48 -1.05 -12.02 11.10
CA GLY A 48 -1.28 -13.22 10.31
C GLY A 48 -2.29 -13.05 9.18
N ILE A 49 -2.27 -11.93 8.48
CA ILE A 49 -3.04 -11.75 7.24
C ILE A 49 -2.54 -12.66 6.12
N ASP A 50 -3.43 -13.06 5.21
CA ASP A 50 -3.09 -13.91 4.05
C ASP A 50 -2.39 -13.14 2.94
N GLY A 51 -2.63 -11.83 2.85
CA GLY A 51 -2.04 -10.98 1.84
C GLY A 51 -2.48 -9.53 1.98
N ALA A 52 -2.11 -8.73 1.00
CA ALA A 52 -2.44 -7.31 0.99
C ALA A 52 -2.84 -6.83 -0.40
N VAL A 53 -3.67 -5.82 -0.46
CA VAL A 53 -4.07 -5.12 -1.69
C VAL A 53 -3.96 -3.63 -1.46
N GLY A 54 -3.29 -2.92 -2.38
CA GLY A 54 -3.11 -1.48 -2.23
C GLY A 54 -2.57 -0.83 -3.49
N SER A 55 -2.80 0.46 -3.61
CA SER A 55 -2.44 1.23 -4.81
C SER A 55 -0.93 1.42 -4.95
N THR A 56 -0.20 1.52 -3.83
CA THR A 56 1.24 1.79 -3.84
C THR A 56 2.05 0.60 -4.34
N TYR A 57 1.51 -0.63 -4.25
CA TYR A 57 2.16 -1.83 -4.79
C TYR A 57 2.34 -1.79 -6.30
N ASN A 58 1.54 -0.99 -7.02
CA ASN A 58 1.66 -0.85 -8.47
C ASN A 58 2.94 -0.16 -8.93
N TYR A 59 3.60 0.62 -8.06
CA TYR A 59 4.80 1.39 -8.41
C TYR A 59 5.93 1.26 -7.39
N LEU A 60 5.68 0.65 -6.22
CA LEU A 60 6.68 0.42 -5.17
C LEU A 60 6.72 -1.04 -4.69
N SER A 61 6.30 -2.00 -5.48
CA SER A 61 6.37 -3.42 -5.13
C SER A 61 7.76 -3.86 -4.62
N PRO A 62 8.90 -3.40 -5.17
CA PRO A 62 10.21 -3.78 -4.65
C PRO A 62 10.44 -3.41 -3.18
N LEU A 63 9.93 -2.25 -2.73
CA LEU A 63 10.02 -1.82 -1.32
C LEU A 63 9.26 -2.81 -0.41
N TYR A 64 8.03 -3.17 -0.80
CA TYR A 64 7.20 -4.06 0.00
C TYR A 64 7.72 -5.50 0.01
N TYR A 65 8.26 -6.01 -1.10
CA TYR A 65 8.91 -7.31 -1.13
C TYR A 65 10.15 -7.36 -0.21
N ARG A 66 10.95 -6.30 -0.20
CA ARG A 66 12.09 -6.21 0.73
C ARG A 66 11.62 -6.17 2.17
N MET A 67 10.57 -5.41 2.46
CA MET A 67 10.00 -5.29 3.81
C MET A 67 9.49 -6.63 4.31
N LEU A 68 8.71 -7.37 3.52
CA LEU A 68 8.20 -8.69 3.87
C LEU A 68 9.36 -9.68 4.06
N ALA A 69 10.34 -9.68 3.16
CA ALA A 69 11.51 -10.56 3.26
C ALA A 69 12.37 -10.26 4.50
N ALA A 70 12.50 -8.99 4.91
CA ALA A 70 13.18 -8.61 6.14
C ALA A 70 12.38 -9.09 7.38
N PHE A 71 11.06 -8.89 7.35
CA PHE A 71 10.18 -9.37 8.42
C PHE A 71 10.25 -10.88 8.60
N GLU A 72 10.17 -11.67 7.52
CA GLU A 72 10.27 -13.13 7.55
C GLU A 72 11.60 -13.64 8.10
N LYS A 73 12.69 -12.90 7.84
CA LYS A 73 14.04 -13.20 8.38
C LYS A 73 14.22 -12.77 9.83
N GLY A 74 13.24 -12.06 10.43
CA GLY A 74 13.35 -11.49 11.76
C GLY A 74 14.17 -10.20 11.84
N ASP A 75 14.56 -9.62 10.69
CA ASP A 75 15.22 -8.30 10.63
C ASP A 75 14.19 -7.18 10.78
N LEU A 76 13.72 -7.01 11.99
CA LEU A 76 12.69 -6.00 12.30
C LEU A 76 13.19 -4.57 12.10
N CYS A 77 14.49 -4.31 12.25
CA CYS A 77 15.06 -2.97 12.05
C CYS A 77 14.91 -2.54 10.59
N GLU A 78 15.28 -3.41 9.64
CA GLU A 78 15.11 -3.14 8.20
C GLU A 78 13.63 -3.08 7.83
N ALA A 79 12.80 -4.04 8.28
CA ALA A 79 11.38 -4.05 8.00
C ALA A 79 10.68 -2.75 8.47
N GLN A 80 10.99 -2.27 9.69
CA GLN A 80 10.48 -1.01 10.22
C GLN A 80 10.98 0.21 9.43
N SER A 81 12.23 0.19 8.96
CA SER A 81 12.78 1.25 8.12
C SER A 81 12.02 1.36 6.79
N LEU A 82 11.75 0.23 6.15
CA LEU A 82 11.00 0.16 4.89
C LEU A 82 9.51 0.54 5.10
N GLN A 83 8.91 0.14 6.24
CA GLN A 83 7.55 0.58 6.57
C GLN A 83 7.46 2.10 6.76
N ARG A 84 8.45 2.75 7.38
CA ARG A 84 8.48 4.22 7.47
C ARG A 84 8.50 4.88 6.10
N GLN A 85 9.26 4.35 5.15
CA GLN A 85 9.26 4.86 3.76
C GLN A 85 7.88 4.75 3.11
N SER A 86 7.13 3.68 3.37
CA SER A 86 5.73 3.55 2.93
C SER A 86 4.83 4.61 3.57
N VAL A 87 4.97 4.85 4.88
CA VAL A 87 4.22 5.90 5.60
C VAL A 87 4.50 7.28 5.01
N ASP A 88 5.77 7.60 4.77
CA ASP A 88 6.19 8.88 4.20
C ASP A 88 5.60 9.08 2.80
N LEU A 89 5.64 8.06 1.95
CA LEU A 89 5.01 8.12 0.63
C LEU A 89 3.49 8.34 0.72
N VAL A 90 2.78 7.52 1.50
CA VAL A 90 1.32 7.65 1.64
C VAL A 90 0.97 9.03 2.21
N GLY A 91 1.78 9.56 3.12
CA GLY A 91 1.67 10.94 3.61
C GLY A 91 1.73 11.96 2.47
N LEU A 92 2.71 11.85 1.57
CA LEU A 92 2.82 12.74 0.40
C LEU A 92 1.64 12.61 -0.57
N LEU A 93 1.16 11.39 -0.82
CA LEU A 93 -0.02 11.17 -1.67
C LEU A 93 -1.25 11.89 -1.12
N ASN A 94 -1.41 11.90 0.21
CA ASN A 94 -2.56 12.49 0.89
C ASN A 94 -2.51 14.03 0.97
N LEU A 95 -1.33 14.65 0.79
CA LEU A 95 -1.21 16.12 0.72
C LEU A 95 -1.81 16.72 -0.55
N VAL A 96 -1.99 15.90 -1.58
CA VAL A 96 -2.57 16.29 -2.87
C VAL A 96 -3.75 15.38 -3.19
N SER A 97 -4.05 15.10 -4.44
CA SER A 97 -5.05 14.09 -4.83
C SER A 97 -4.38 12.71 -4.92
N PRO A 98 -4.66 11.75 -4.03
CA PRO A 98 -3.96 10.46 -4.01
C PRO A 98 -3.96 9.73 -5.36
N LEU A 99 -5.10 9.71 -6.05
CA LEU A 99 -5.18 9.06 -7.38
C LEU A 99 -4.39 9.80 -8.44
N SER A 100 -4.39 11.15 -8.42
CA SER A 100 -3.62 11.95 -9.37
C SER A 100 -2.12 11.80 -9.12
N ALA A 101 -1.70 11.79 -7.86
CA ALA A 101 -0.32 11.54 -7.47
C ALA A 101 0.14 10.12 -7.86
N SER A 102 -0.69 9.10 -7.62
CA SER A 102 -0.40 7.72 -8.03
C SER A 102 -0.23 7.59 -9.55
N LYS A 103 -1.08 8.28 -10.35
CA LYS A 103 -0.90 8.31 -11.81
C LYS A 103 0.38 9.02 -12.23
N SER A 104 0.77 10.08 -11.52
CA SER A 104 2.05 10.75 -11.74
C SER A 104 3.25 9.82 -11.48
N LEU A 105 3.21 9.04 -10.39
CA LEU A 105 4.24 8.04 -10.09
C LEU A 105 4.30 6.93 -11.13
N LEU A 106 3.13 6.42 -11.57
CA LEU A 106 3.07 5.43 -12.65
C LEU A 106 3.67 5.97 -13.95
N LYS A 107 3.38 7.23 -14.30
CA LYS A 107 3.98 7.88 -15.46
C LYS A 107 5.51 7.99 -15.32
N ARG A 108 6.02 8.29 -14.14
CA ARG A 108 7.47 8.37 -13.84
C ARG A 108 8.18 7.03 -14.11
N ILE A 109 7.53 5.90 -13.86
CA ILE A 109 8.08 4.55 -14.14
C ILE A 109 7.70 4.01 -15.52
N GLY A 110 7.16 4.86 -16.41
CA GLY A 110 6.90 4.54 -17.82
C GLY A 110 5.46 4.18 -18.19
N PHE A 111 4.51 4.24 -17.23
CA PHE A 111 3.10 3.92 -17.49
C PHE A 111 2.22 5.16 -17.44
N ASP A 112 1.92 5.76 -18.59
CA ASP A 112 1.02 6.92 -18.68
C ASP A 112 -0.43 6.49 -18.88
N PHE A 113 -1.23 6.56 -17.81
CA PHE A 113 -2.68 6.26 -17.82
C PHE A 113 -3.55 7.51 -18.05
N GLY A 114 -2.95 8.62 -18.46
CA GLY A 114 -3.67 9.88 -18.68
C GLY A 114 -4.23 10.52 -17.41
N PRO A 115 -5.05 11.56 -17.55
CA PRO A 115 -5.59 12.31 -16.41
C PRO A 115 -6.61 11.49 -15.59
N VAL A 116 -6.92 11.96 -14.41
CA VAL A 116 -8.05 11.46 -13.63
C VAL A 116 -9.38 11.91 -14.22
N ARG A 117 -10.45 11.17 -13.95
CA ARG A 117 -11.82 11.53 -14.37
C ARG A 117 -12.51 12.41 -13.34
N LEU A 118 -13.42 13.26 -13.78
CA LEU A 118 -14.27 14.03 -12.87
C LEU A 118 -15.04 13.10 -11.91
N PRO A 119 -15.28 13.52 -10.68
CA PRO A 119 -15.05 14.84 -10.09
C PRO A 119 -13.62 15.10 -9.60
N LEU A 120 -12.70 14.14 -9.76
CA LEU A 120 -11.29 14.32 -9.37
C LEU A 120 -10.60 15.28 -10.34
N ARG A 121 -9.60 16.01 -9.85
CA ARG A 121 -8.76 16.88 -10.67
C ARG A 121 -7.32 16.37 -10.75
N SER A 122 -6.68 16.60 -11.86
CA SER A 122 -5.24 16.39 -11.99
C SER A 122 -4.46 17.40 -11.16
N LEU A 123 -3.20 17.10 -10.86
CA LEU A 123 -2.32 18.06 -10.20
C LEU A 123 -2.11 19.27 -11.12
N THR A 124 -2.07 20.45 -10.52
CA THR A 124 -1.62 21.67 -11.21
C THR A 124 -0.10 21.56 -11.47
N PRO A 125 0.46 22.34 -12.40
CA PRO A 125 1.91 22.33 -12.66
C PRO A 125 2.75 22.61 -11.41
N SER A 126 2.29 23.49 -10.52
CA SER A 126 2.97 23.81 -9.26
C SER A 126 2.90 22.65 -8.25
N GLU A 127 1.73 22.01 -8.12
CA GLU A 127 1.58 20.82 -7.28
C GLU A 127 2.41 19.65 -7.80
N GLN A 128 2.43 19.44 -9.12
CA GLN A 128 3.26 18.40 -9.74
C GLN A 128 4.73 18.62 -9.43
N LYS A 129 5.24 19.84 -9.61
CA LYS A 129 6.64 20.17 -9.33
C LYS A 129 6.99 19.93 -7.86
N ALA A 130 6.19 20.43 -6.92
CA ALA A 130 6.40 20.24 -5.49
C ALA A 130 6.33 18.77 -5.08
N PHE A 131 5.42 18.00 -5.68
CA PHE A 131 5.29 16.57 -5.47
C PHE A 131 6.54 15.82 -5.98
N ASP A 132 7.00 16.11 -7.19
CA ASP A 132 8.18 15.46 -7.78
C ASP A 132 9.44 15.74 -6.94
N GLU A 133 9.64 16.98 -6.48
CA GLU A 133 10.75 17.36 -5.59
C GLU A 133 10.68 16.56 -4.26
N SER A 134 9.49 16.42 -3.68
CA SER A 134 9.30 15.65 -2.45
C SER A 134 9.57 14.15 -2.65
N ILE A 135 9.14 13.57 -3.76
CA ILE A 135 9.40 12.17 -4.11
C ILE A 135 10.90 11.94 -4.35
N ASP A 136 11.60 12.87 -4.98
CA ASP A 136 13.06 12.77 -5.20
C ASP A 136 13.81 12.71 -3.86
N HIS A 137 13.38 13.46 -2.85
CA HIS A 137 13.98 13.42 -1.51
C HIS A 137 13.79 12.08 -0.80
N LEU A 138 12.72 11.34 -1.08
CA LEU A 138 12.49 10.02 -0.47
C LEU A 138 13.37 8.91 -1.05
N ASN A 139 14.01 9.10 -2.21
CA ASN A 139 14.88 8.13 -2.88
C ASN A 139 14.26 6.72 -3.08
N LEU A 140 12.96 6.64 -3.30
CA LEU A 140 12.21 5.38 -3.35
C LEU A 140 12.34 4.62 -4.69
N PHE A 141 12.80 5.27 -5.76
CA PHE A 141 12.83 4.76 -7.14
C PHE A 141 14.25 4.54 -7.66
N GLN A 142 15.19 4.17 -6.79
CA GLN A 142 16.57 3.82 -7.16
C GLN A 142 16.74 2.34 -7.42
#